data_2f57bbe7557abb2db393641060ecbcb1
#
_entry.id   2f57bbe7557abb2db393641060ecbcb1
#
_cell.length_a   1.000
_cell.length_b   1.000
_cell.length_c   1.000
_cell.angle_alpha   90.00
_cell.angle_beta   90.00
_cell.angle_gamma   90.00
#
_symmetry.space_group_name_H-M   'P 1'
#
loop_
_entity.id
_entity.type
_entity.pdbx_description
1 polymer ?
#
loop_
_entity_poly.entity_id
_entity_poly.type
_entity_poly.pdbx_seq_one_letter_code
_entity_poly.pdbx_strand_id
1 'polypeptide(L)'
;MEHGQGGFTLVELIVVMVVAGILAAFVVPKWRGGTGFEERGFRDQVAAALRYAQKSAVAARRPVCASFTTTPGSLTLRIADAYGAADCAAGGPLAGPDGQAYVLTATAPAAFAAAPASLVFDAAGRPNAAASFSFSGLPGALDLTVEAETGYVH
;
A
#
# COMPACT_ATOMS: atom_id res chain seq x y z
N MET A 1 61.89 -9.68 -2.36
CA MET A 1 60.89 -9.71 -3.47
C MET A 1 60.20 -8.36 -3.48
N GLU A 2 60.67 -7.42 -4.32
CA GLU A 2 60.05 -6.09 -4.46
C GLU A 2 58.85 -6.22 -5.38
N HIS A 3 57.68 -5.92 -4.84
CA HIS A 3 56.45 -5.78 -5.64
C HIS A 3 56.54 -4.44 -6.33
N GLY A 4 56.79 -4.44 -7.64
CA GLY A 4 56.75 -3.25 -8.48
C GLY A 4 55.34 -2.63 -8.41
N GLN A 5 55.23 -1.41 -7.87
CA GLN A 5 54.03 -0.59 -7.92
C GLN A 5 53.86 -0.10 -9.36
N GLY A 6 53.10 -0.79 -10.19
CA GLY A 6 52.65 -0.32 -11.50
C GLY A 6 51.65 0.80 -11.32
N GLY A 7 52.04 2.07 -11.58
CA GLY A 7 51.13 3.21 -11.62
C GLY A 7 50.20 3.14 -12.84
N PHE A 8 48.95 3.56 -12.72
CA PHE A 8 48.03 3.73 -13.82
C PHE A 8 48.56 4.71 -14.88
N THR A 9 48.39 4.36 -16.13
CA THR A 9 48.71 5.27 -17.23
C THR A 9 47.64 6.35 -17.37
N LEU A 10 48.00 7.54 -17.84
CA LEU A 10 47.05 8.61 -18.10
C LEU A 10 45.93 8.19 -19.08
N VAL A 11 46.28 7.38 -20.08
CA VAL A 11 45.33 6.85 -21.05
C VAL A 11 44.32 5.91 -20.40
N GLU A 12 44.75 5.04 -19.49
CA GLU A 12 43.88 4.12 -18.77
C GLU A 12 42.88 4.85 -17.88
N LEU A 13 43.28 5.94 -17.24
CA LEU A 13 42.41 6.79 -16.44
C LEU A 13 41.35 7.49 -17.30
N ILE A 14 41.73 7.99 -18.50
CA ILE A 14 40.78 8.62 -19.43
C ILE A 14 39.76 7.59 -19.93
N VAL A 15 40.21 6.38 -20.30
CA VAL A 15 39.32 5.32 -20.78
C VAL A 15 38.32 4.91 -19.70
N VAL A 16 38.77 4.74 -18.44
CA VAL A 16 37.88 4.39 -17.33
C VAL A 16 36.85 5.51 -17.08
N MET A 17 37.24 6.78 -17.13
CA MET A 17 36.29 7.89 -16.97
C MET A 17 35.27 7.96 -18.10
N VAL A 18 35.66 7.72 -19.34
CA VAL A 18 34.74 7.70 -20.48
C VAL A 18 33.75 6.55 -20.35
N VAL A 19 34.23 5.32 -20.04
CA VAL A 19 33.38 4.15 -19.86
C VAL A 19 32.42 4.36 -18.68
N ALA A 20 32.91 4.86 -17.54
CA ALA A 20 32.06 5.17 -16.37
C ALA A 20 31.01 6.23 -16.69
N GLY A 21 31.35 7.27 -17.47
CA GLY A 21 30.42 8.29 -17.92
C GLY A 21 29.30 7.73 -18.82
N ILE A 22 29.65 6.86 -19.76
CA ILE A 22 28.67 6.19 -20.61
C ILE A 22 27.75 5.31 -19.77
N LEU A 23 28.30 4.48 -18.88
CA LEU A 23 27.50 3.61 -18.02
C LEU A 23 26.59 4.43 -17.09
N ALA A 24 27.07 5.54 -16.52
CA ALA A 24 26.27 6.41 -15.67
C ALA A 24 25.08 7.02 -16.43
N ALA A 25 25.25 7.39 -17.69
CA ALA A 25 24.17 7.94 -18.52
C ALA A 25 23.00 6.96 -18.74
N PHE A 26 23.27 5.64 -18.74
CA PHE A 26 22.23 4.62 -18.90
C PHE A 26 21.63 4.13 -17.56
N VAL A 27 22.39 4.18 -16.48
CA VAL A 27 21.96 3.66 -15.16
C VAL A 27 21.15 4.68 -14.38
N VAL A 28 21.56 5.96 -14.37
CA VAL A 28 20.90 7.02 -13.59
C VAL A 28 19.41 7.22 -13.94
N PRO A 29 18.97 7.19 -15.21
CA PRO A 29 17.55 7.34 -15.53
C PRO A 29 16.67 6.19 -14.98
N LYS A 30 17.21 4.98 -14.91
CA LYS A 30 16.46 3.82 -14.42
C LYS A 30 16.22 3.82 -12.92
N TRP A 31 17.09 4.50 -12.16
CA TRP A 31 16.92 4.63 -10.71
C TRP A 31 15.90 5.70 -10.31
N ARG A 32 15.62 6.65 -11.21
CA ARG A 32 14.63 7.72 -10.98
C ARG A 32 13.22 7.36 -11.44
N GLY A 33 13.08 6.32 -12.23
CA GLY A 33 11.78 5.77 -12.60
C GLY A 33 11.29 4.85 -11.51
N GLY A 34 10.61 5.37 -10.50
CA GLY A 34 9.75 4.56 -9.66
C GLY A 34 8.78 3.81 -10.57
N THR A 35 9.01 2.52 -10.77
CA THR A 35 8.26 1.70 -11.75
C THR A 35 6.93 1.23 -11.16
N GLY A 36 6.22 2.08 -10.42
CA GLY A 36 4.93 1.75 -9.80
C GLY A 36 5.04 0.71 -8.68
N PHE A 37 6.23 0.48 -8.11
CA PHE A 37 6.39 -0.48 -7.01
C PHE A 37 5.73 0.02 -5.73
N GLU A 38 5.91 1.30 -5.39
CA GLU A 38 5.32 1.91 -4.19
C GLU A 38 3.78 1.92 -4.31
N GLU A 39 3.27 2.26 -5.49
CA GLU A 39 1.84 2.30 -5.77
C GLU A 39 1.23 0.89 -5.72
N ARG A 40 1.91 -0.11 -6.30
CA ARG A 40 1.47 -1.51 -6.20
C ARG A 40 1.57 -2.05 -4.79
N GLY A 41 2.66 -1.73 -4.09
CA GLY A 41 2.85 -2.08 -2.69
C GLY A 41 1.72 -1.52 -1.81
N PHE A 42 1.36 -0.25 -2.00
CA PHE A 42 0.25 0.38 -1.29
C PHE A 42 -1.10 -0.26 -1.63
N ARG A 43 -1.36 -0.51 -2.92
CA ARG A 43 -2.56 -1.23 -3.37
C ARG A 43 -2.69 -2.60 -2.68
N ASP A 44 -1.61 -3.38 -2.63
CA ASP A 44 -1.63 -4.72 -2.03
C ASP A 44 -1.78 -4.67 -0.50
N GLN A 45 -1.22 -3.64 0.15
CA GLN A 45 -1.45 -3.38 1.58
C GLN A 45 -2.91 -3.02 1.86
N VAL A 46 -3.55 -2.19 1.01
CA VAL A 46 -4.98 -1.87 1.12
C VAL A 46 -5.83 -3.12 0.95
N ALA A 47 -5.52 -3.97 -0.04
CA ALA A 47 -6.22 -5.24 -0.25
C ALA A 47 -6.09 -6.16 0.96
N ALA A 48 -4.90 -6.27 1.55
CA ALA A 48 -4.65 -7.05 2.76
C ALA A 48 -5.43 -6.48 3.97
N ALA A 49 -5.45 -5.16 4.13
CA ALA A 49 -6.18 -4.48 5.20
C ALA A 49 -7.70 -4.71 5.11
N LEU A 50 -8.27 -4.64 3.91
CA LEU A 50 -9.70 -4.89 3.69
C LEU A 50 -10.06 -6.35 4.00
N ARG A 51 -9.24 -7.32 3.55
CA ARG A 51 -9.43 -8.74 3.89
C ARG A 51 -9.27 -8.99 5.39
N TYR A 52 -8.35 -8.29 6.04
CA TYR A 52 -8.17 -8.35 7.49
C TYR A 52 -9.39 -7.79 8.23
N ALA A 53 -9.92 -6.64 7.78
CA ALA A 53 -11.13 -6.03 8.33
C ALA A 53 -12.33 -6.99 8.23
N GLN A 54 -12.55 -7.59 7.05
CA GLN A 54 -13.60 -8.58 6.81
C GLN A 54 -13.48 -9.78 7.77
N LYS A 55 -12.29 -10.41 7.83
CA LYS A 55 -12.06 -11.57 8.70
C LYS A 55 -12.21 -11.23 10.18
N SER A 56 -11.78 -10.05 10.59
CA SER A 56 -11.91 -9.57 11.96
C SER A 56 -13.37 -9.34 12.34
N ALA A 57 -14.20 -8.82 11.42
CA ALA A 57 -15.62 -8.65 11.63
C ALA A 57 -16.31 -10.00 11.88
N VAL A 58 -15.99 -11.01 11.06
CA VAL A 58 -16.53 -12.37 11.20
C VAL A 58 -16.04 -13.02 12.50
N ALA A 59 -14.74 -12.93 12.79
CA ALA A 59 -14.14 -13.56 13.98
C ALA A 59 -14.67 -12.97 15.29
N ALA A 60 -14.80 -11.64 15.35
CA ALA A 60 -15.31 -10.95 16.53
C ALA A 60 -16.84 -10.91 16.59
N ARG A 61 -17.55 -11.29 15.53
CA ARG A 61 -19.00 -11.13 15.35
C ARG A 61 -19.48 -9.71 15.61
N ARG A 62 -18.69 -8.73 15.21
CA ARG A 62 -18.97 -7.29 15.38
C ARG A 62 -18.60 -6.55 14.11
N PRO A 63 -19.30 -5.48 13.75
CA PRO A 63 -18.93 -4.67 12.60
C PRO A 63 -17.51 -4.12 12.70
N VAL A 64 -16.84 -4.09 11.57
CA VAL A 64 -15.54 -3.42 11.40
C VAL A 64 -15.68 -2.35 10.34
N CYS A 65 -15.27 -1.14 10.68
CA CYS A 65 -15.33 0.03 9.83
C CYS A 65 -13.94 0.40 9.34
N ALA A 66 -13.80 0.50 8.03
CA ALA A 66 -12.64 1.07 7.36
C ALA A 66 -12.95 2.51 6.96
N SER A 67 -12.12 3.46 7.36
CA SER A 67 -12.21 4.86 6.97
C SER A 67 -11.01 5.21 6.11
N PHE A 68 -11.24 5.99 5.05
CA PHE A 68 -10.23 6.33 4.05
C PHE A 68 -10.08 7.84 3.93
N THR A 69 -8.84 8.29 3.74
CA THR A 69 -8.55 9.65 3.29
C THR A 69 -7.70 9.58 2.03
N THR A 70 -7.91 10.52 1.11
CA THR A 70 -7.15 10.57 -0.14
C THR A 70 -5.93 11.47 -0.04
N THR A 71 -5.94 12.44 0.87
CA THR A 71 -4.84 13.42 1.04
C THR A 71 -4.60 13.72 2.52
N PRO A 72 -3.53 13.18 3.15
CA PRO A 72 -2.68 12.09 2.63
C PRO A 72 -3.47 10.78 2.50
N GLY A 73 -3.03 9.89 1.58
CA GLY A 73 -3.66 8.58 1.43
C GLY A 73 -3.53 7.77 2.71
N SER A 74 -4.66 7.49 3.40
CA SER A 74 -4.62 6.62 4.58
C SER A 74 -5.88 5.77 4.72
N LEU A 75 -5.72 4.66 5.45
CA LEU A 75 -6.77 3.75 5.83
C LEU A 75 -6.63 3.48 7.33
N THR A 76 -7.73 3.61 8.05
CA THR A 76 -7.81 3.25 9.48
C THR A 76 -8.92 2.26 9.71
N LEU A 77 -8.69 1.26 10.58
CA LEU A 77 -9.68 0.26 10.94
C LEU A 77 -10.16 0.47 12.37
N ARG A 78 -11.47 0.42 12.55
CA ARG A 78 -12.13 0.43 13.86
C ARG A 78 -13.07 -0.76 13.99
N ILE A 79 -13.25 -1.26 15.19
CA ILE A 79 -14.22 -2.32 15.49
C ILE A 79 -15.32 -1.75 16.39
N ALA A 80 -16.55 -2.11 16.13
CA ALA A 80 -17.68 -1.73 16.95
C ALA A 80 -17.56 -2.30 18.39
N ASP A 81 -18.16 -1.65 19.35
CA ASP A 81 -18.17 -2.07 20.75
C ASP A 81 -19.07 -3.28 21.04
N ALA A 82 -20.10 -3.48 20.22
CA ALA A 82 -21.10 -4.54 20.43
C ALA A 82 -21.51 -5.24 19.13
N TYR A 83 -22.05 -6.45 19.30
CA TYR A 83 -22.74 -7.17 18.23
C TYR A 83 -24.00 -6.40 17.80
N GLY A 84 -24.21 -6.32 16.48
CA GLY A 84 -25.39 -5.64 15.92
C GLY A 84 -25.33 -4.12 15.93
N ALA A 85 -24.20 -3.51 16.32
CA ALA A 85 -24.00 -2.09 16.16
C ALA A 85 -24.13 -1.69 14.69
N ALA A 86 -24.70 -0.51 14.42
CA ALA A 86 -24.85 -0.01 13.05
C ALA A 86 -23.54 0.57 12.46
N ASP A 87 -22.66 1.05 13.34
CA ASP A 87 -21.39 1.66 13.01
C ASP A 87 -20.33 1.40 14.09
N CYS A 88 -19.16 2.02 13.95
CA CYS A 88 -18.06 1.88 14.92
C CYS A 88 -17.82 3.16 15.74
N ALA A 89 -18.79 4.05 15.85
CA ALA A 89 -18.60 5.34 16.55
C ALA A 89 -18.26 5.14 18.02
N ALA A 90 -19.01 4.27 18.71
CA ALA A 90 -18.77 3.89 20.11
C ALA A 90 -17.63 2.88 20.30
N GLY A 91 -17.14 2.27 19.19
CA GLY A 91 -16.09 1.25 19.22
C GLY A 91 -14.69 1.83 19.39
N GLY A 92 -13.69 0.93 19.33
CA GLY A 92 -12.27 1.25 19.43
C GLY A 92 -11.49 1.02 18.12
N PRO A 93 -10.20 1.36 18.09
CA PRO A 93 -9.34 0.97 17.00
C PRO A 93 -9.26 -0.57 16.91
N LEU A 94 -9.27 -1.11 15.69
CA LEU A 94 -8.97 -2.51 15.48
C LEU A 94 -7.47 -2.72 15.65
N ALA A 95 -7.08 -3.66 16.51
CA ALA A 95 -5.69 -4.01 16.67
C ALA A 95 -5.16 -4.72 15.40
N GLY A 96 -4.00 -4.31 14.94
CA GLY A 96 -3.25 -4.98 13.90
C GLY A 96 -2.54 -6.24 14.41
N PRO A 97 -1.82 -6.95 13.52
CA PRO A 97 -1.03 -8.12 13.90
C PRO A 97 0.07 -7.82 14.92
N ASP A 98 0.50 -6.58 15.01
CA ASP A 98 1.48 -6.05 15.96
C ASP A 98 0.88 -5.63 17.31
N GLY A 99 -0.43 -5.76 17.46
CA GLY A 99 -1.18 -5.33 18.63
C GLY A 99 -1.45 -3.82 18.72
N GLN A 100 -0.99 -3.04 17.75
CA GLN A 100 -1.25 -1.60 17.67
C GLN A 100 -2.53 -1.31 16.86
N ALA A 101 -3.03 -0.08 16.95
CA ALA A 101 -4.14 0.37 16.10
C ALA A 101 -3.79 0.18 14.62
N TYR A 102 -4.66 -0.47 13.85
CA TYR A 102 -4.42 -0.68 12.43
C TYR A 102 -4.58 0.62 11.65
N VAL A 103 -3.47 1.21 11.30
CA VAL A 103 -3.39 2.42 10.47
C VAL A 103 -2.40 2.16 9.34
N LEU A 104 -2.86 2.35 8.11
CA LEU A 104 -2.02 2.29 6.92
C LEU A 104 -1.94 3.70 6.33
N THR A 105 -0.73 4.18 6.08
CA THR A 105 -0.49 5.49 5.45
C THR A 105 0.34 5.29 4.19
N ALA A 106 -0.11 5.87 3.09
CA ALA A 106 0.63 5.84 1.83
C ALA A 106 1.94 6.61 1.95
N THR A 107 3.00 6.05 1.39
CA THR A 107 4.28 6.74 1.21
C THR A 107 4.35 7.29 -0.21
N ALA A 108 4.64 8.57 -0.36
CA ALA A 108 4.76 9.19 -1.68
C ALA A 108 5.75 8.42 -2.57
N PRO A 109 5.43 8.20 -3.86
CA PRO A 109 4.34 8.82 -4.64
C PRO A 109 2.99 8.08 -4.56
N ALA A 110 2.88 6.98 -3.79
CA ALA A 110 1.64 6.22 -3.69
C ALA A 110 0.51 7.05 -3.04
N ALA A 111 -0.69 6.98 -3.58
CA ALA A 111 -1.88 7.63 -3.05
C ALA A 111 -3.15 6.96 -3.62
N PHE A 112 -4.29 7.19 -2.97
CA PHE A 112 -5.58 6.93 -3.61
C PHE A 112 -5.85 7.98 -4.68
N ALA A 113 -6.22 7.55 -5.88
CA ALA A 113 -6.83 8.42 -6.88
C ALA A 113 -8.33 8.58 -6.59
N ALA A 114 -9.00 7.48 -6.18
CA ALA A 114 -10.36 7.51 -5.64
C ALA A 114 -10.54 6.41 -4.59
N ALA A 115 -11.30 6.72 -3.54
CA ALA A 115 -11.73 5.78 -2.51
C ALA A 115 -13.06 6.26 -1.91
N PRO A 116 -13.92 5.36 -1.40
CA PRO A 116 -15.06 5.77 -0.59
C PRO A 116 -14.59 6.42 0.71
N ALA A 117 -15.41 7.23 1.35
CA ALA A 117 -15.07 7.80 2.66
C ALA A 117 -14.99 6.72 3.74
N SER A 118 -15.86 5.71 3.66
CA SER A 118 -15.89 4.59 4.59
C SER A 118 -16.48 3.33 3.96
N LEU A 119 -16.13 2.17 4.53
CA LEU A 119 -16.70 0.87 4.23
C LEU A 119 -16.89 0.12 5.54
N VAL A 120 -18.06 -0.46 5.74
CA VAL A 120 -18.40 -1.19 6.97
C VAL A 120 -18.65 -2.65 6.63
N PHE A 121 -17.88 -3.56 7.23
CA PHE A 121 -18.14 -4.99 7.18
C PHE A 121 -19.01 -5.42 8.36
N ASP A 122 -20.12 -6.07 8.09
CA ASP A 122 -21.00 -6.63 9.12
C ASP A 122 -20.39 -7.88 9.79
N ALA A 123 -21.06 -8.43 10.79
CA ALA A 123 -20.63 -9.64 11.50
C ALA A 123 -20.62 -10.91 10.63
N ALA A 124 -21.19 -10.87 9.44
CA ALA A 124 -21.11 -11.95 8.43
C ALA A 124 -19.99 -11.69 7.40
N GLY A 125 -19.29 -10.58 7.50
CA GLY A 125 -18.22 -10.18 6.58
C GLY A 125 -18.74 -9.54 5.29
N ARG A 126 -20.00 -9.13 5.22
CA ARG A 126 -20.57 -8.45 4.07
C ARG A 126 -20.38 -6.94 4.22
N PRO A 127 -19.97 -6.23 3.17
CA PRO A 127 -19.88 -4.80 3.22
C PRO A 127 -21.26 -4.14 3.15
N ASN A 128 -21.36 -2.93 3.67
CA ASN A 128 -22.58 -2.12 3.57
C ASN A 128 -22.90 -1.66 2.14
N ALA A 129 -21.92 -1.69 1.23
CA ALA A 129 -22.08 -1.41 -0.19
C ALA A 129 -20.88 -1.98 -0.97
N ALA A 130 -21.04 -2.17 -2.29
CA ALA A 130 -19.89 -2.38 -3.17
C ALA A 130 -18.96 -1.18 -3.12
N ALA A 131 -17.66 -1.42 -3.20
CA ALA A 131 -16.66 -0.37 -3.18
C ALA A 131 -15.60 -0.60 -4.24
N SER A 132 -15.10 0.50 -4.82
CA SER A 132 -13.98 0.49 -5.75
C SER A 132 -12.93 1.50 -5.29
N PHE A 133 -11.67 1.12 -5.46
CA PHE A 133 -10.50 1.90 -5.07
C PHE A 133 -9.57 2.00 -6.26
N SER A 134 -9.23 3.20 -6.66
CA SER A 134 -8.21 3.45 -7.66
C SER A 134 -6.98 4.11 -7.04
N PHE A 135 -5.84 3.87 -7.64
CA PHE A 135 -4.54 4.28 -7.08
C PHE A 135 -3.81 5.17 -8.08
N SER A 136 -3.21 6.25 -7.59
CA SER A 136 -2.43 7.17 -8.42
C SER A 136 -1.26 6.43 -9.06
N GLY A 137 -1.04 6.65 -10.35
CA GLY A 137 0.06 6.02 -11.08
C GLY A 137 -0.17 4.57 -11.52
N LEU A 138 -1.30 3.95 -11.15
CA LEU A 138 -1.66 2.61 -11.62
C LEU A 138 -2.76 2.65 -12.70
N PRO A 139 -2.73 1.72 -13.68
CA PRO A 139 -3.82 1.57 -14.64
C PRO A 139 -5.07 1.01 -13.94
N GLY A 140 -6.28 1.37 -14.43
CA GLY A 140 -7.57 0.93 -13.87
C GLY A 140 -7.76 -0.59 -13.82
N ALA A 141 -7.01 -1.37 -14.62
CA ALA A 141 -6.99 -2.84 -14.51
C ALA A 141 -6.43 -3.34 -13.16
N LEU A 142 -5.80 -2.48 -12.37
CA LEU A 142 -5.28 -2.78 -11.04
C LEU A 142 -6.12 -2.14 -9.91
N ASP A 143 -7.28 -1.58 -10.23
CA ASP A 143 -8.22 -1.11 -9.23
C ASP A 143 -8.65 -2.27 -8.33
N LEU A 144 -8.92 -1.96 -7.06
CA LEU A 144 -9.50 -2.95 -6.15
C LEU A 144 -11.01 -2.79 -6.11
N THR A 145 -11.70 -3.90 -6.13
CA THR A 145 -13.15 -3.96 -5.92
C THR A 145 -13.50 -4.81 -4.72
N VAL A 146 -14.56 -4.42 -4.02
CA VAL A 146 -15.17 -5.18 -2.92
C VAL A 146 -16.60 -5.49 -3.30
N GLU A 147 -16.90 -6.76 -3.42
CA GLU A 147 -18.23 -7.26 -3.79
C GLU A 147 -19.25 -7.03 -2.67
N ALA A 148 -20.43 -6.49 -3.02
CA ALA A 148 -21.46 -6.13 -2.06
C ALA A 148 -21.99 -7.30 -1.24
N GLU A 149 -22.16 -8.48 -1.88
CA GLU A 149 -22.81 -9.63 -1.26
C GLU A 149 -21.86 -10.49 -0.43
N THR A 150 -20.61 -10.56 -0.83
CA THR A 150 -19.64 -11.48 -0.24
C THR A 150 -18.52 -10.76 0.52
N GLY A 151 -18.31 -9.48 0.24
CA GLY A 151 -17.13 -8.73 0.71
C GLY A 151 -15.82 -9.23 0.10
N TYR A 152 -15.88 -10.00 -1.00
CA TYR A 152 -14.68 -10.46 -1.69
C TYR A 152 -13.91 -9.29 -2.28
N VAL A 153 -12.61 -9.25 -1.97
CA VAL A 153 -11.68 -8.19 -2.39
C VAL A 153 -10.79 -8.72 -3.51
N HIS A 154 -10.88 -8.13 -4.70
CA HIS A 154 -10.13 -8.52 -5.89
C HIS A 154 -9.67 -7.34 -6.74
#